data_6716bd73124f45e971b780c9b4ce4fb9
#
_entry.id   6716bd73124f45e971b780c9b4ce4fb9
#
_cell.length_a   1.000
_cell.length_b   1.000
_cell.length_c   1.000
_cell.angle_alpha   90.00
_cell.angle_beta   90.00
_cell.angle_gamma   90.00
#
_symmetry.space_group_name_H-M   'P 1'
#
loop_
_entity.id
_entity.type
_entity.pdbx_description
1 polymer ?
#
loop_
_entity_poly.entity_id
_entity_poly.type
_entity_poly.pdbx_seq_one_letter_code
_entity_poly.pdbx_strand_id
1 'polypeptide(L)'
;MNTNPYSGKHLRRNAWQFLTGKAASALLTFLILLWLVRLLKVDEYGVYVTLVAEMELGIALAGIGLSWLSGRYLPEYRLHAPGRALAKLCYQLLLWQALALLTFIALLFALLDNYLTWAELTRFYTPTLVYLGVLLIEGLGRFLREALLVPLTLQGAARWSMILRQSCFLSLIAGLDHLGLSTLLPIVWMELAASMLGLILAFGLLRRHLNSLYAGTGQLNWLPPPLSAQWRVAIRMYLNHLLTLTYSPQVFTTLIQYTVGLEAAALFGFLRNLQEQAGRYLPSTLMLSIIMPKLVASFVSGGGPAELNRNANLAGKLSLFTLMPLVALSALAGDPLVSLLSGGRFTNSGWLLLGFMVALIPLSQRVLIESVAVISGHANLCVWAATSGLLILPCWFLFDWGKSVWMPIGAIGLGHLLFNIIVVANLSKRIKYKIDWAGLSKLTVSTLVAYSAAVWLPLNDIADLWEIAKIPWIALMLQCLLTVSVYLLFAWWVKPFASVERSRINTLANRRVFVW
;
A
#
# COMPACT_ATOMS: atom_id res chain seq x y z
N MET A 1 -2.14 0.50 38.48
CA MET A 1 -2.52 1.63 37.61
C MET A 1 -2.88 1.08 36.21
N ASN A 2 -4.16 0.87 35.94
CA ASN A 2 -4.66 0.46 34.61
C ASN A 2 -4.63 1.67 33.67
N THR A 3 -3.49 1.96 33.07
CA THR A 3 -3.41 2.97 32.03
C THR A 3 -4.02 2.38 30.75
N ASN A 4 -5.16 2.93 30.34
CA ASN A 4 -5.82 2.55 29.10
C ASN A 4 -4.79 2.64 27.94
N PRO A 5 -4.43 1.50 27.27
CA PRO A 5 -3.42 1.48 26.20
C PRO A 5 -3.81 2.32 24.98
N TYR A 6 -5.07 2.75 24.89
CA TYR A 6 -5.61 3.62 23.85
C TYR A 6 -5.68 5.10 24.27
N SER A 7 -5.06 5.49 25.41
CA SER A 7 -5.01 6.89 25.85
C SER A 7 -4.19 7.77 24.89
N GLY A 8 -4.57 9.05 24.74
CA GLY A 8 -4.00 9.96 23.75
C GLY A 8 -2.46 10.15 23.85
N LYS A 9 -1.88 10.05 25.07
CA LYS A 9 -0.44 10.18 25.29
C LYS A 9 0.34 8.95 24.76
N HIS A 10 -0.20 7.76 24.97
CA HIS A 10 0.34 6.51 24.40
C HIS A 10 0.15 6.44 22.89
N LEU A 11 -1.01 6.90 22.39
CA LEU A 11 -1.30 6.93 20.95
C LEU A 11 -0.30 7.83 20.20
N ARG A 12 0.06 9.00 20.73
CA ARG A 12 1.01 9.91 20.08
C ARG A 12 2.43 9.33 20.01
N ARG A 13 2.92 8.70 21.07
CA ARG A 13 4.23 8.03 21.08
C ARG A 13 4.25 6.86 20.10
N ASN A 14 3.20 6.06 20.10
CA ASN A 14 3.05 4.93 19.20
C ASN A 14 2.93 5.38 17.73
N ALA A 15 2.23 6.47 17.45
CA ALA A 15 2.11 7.05 16.11
C ALA A 15 3.48 7.50 15.56
N TRP A 16 4.29 8.19 16.38
CA TRP A 16 5.65 8.59 15.96
C TRP A 16 6.55 7.39 15.72
N GLN A 17 6.53 6.42 16.60
CA GLN A 17 7.25 5.16 16.42
C GLN A 17 6.79 4.37 15.18
N PHE A 18 5.49 4.42 14.89
CA PHE A 18 4.91 3.82 13.69
C PHE A 18 5.40 4.51 12.42
N LEU A 19 5.37 5.84 12.38
CA LEU A 19 5.80 6.62 11.21
C LEU A 19 7.29 6.44 10.91
N THR A 20 8.15 6.52 11.92
CA THR A 20 9.60 6.31 11.76
C THR A 20 9.93 4.89 11.33
N GLY A 21 9.25 3.89 11.89
CA GLY A 21 9.42 2.49 11.49
C GLY A 21 8.94 2.23 10.07
N LYS A 22 7.82 2.84 9.68
CA LYS A 22 7.28 2.73 8.32
C LYS A 22 8.23 3.39 7.31
N ALA A 23 8.80 4.55 7.64
CA ALA A 23 9.78 5.23 6.79
C ALA A 23 11.07 4.41 6.61
N ALA A 24 11.63 3.86 7.70
CA ALA A 24 12.82 3.01 7.63
C ALA A 24 12.58 1.73 6.81
N SER A 25 11.44 1.06 7.05
CA SER A 25 11.05 -0.12 6.30
C SER A 25 10.87 0.17 4.80
N ALA A 26 10.31 1.31 4.46
CA ALA A 26 10.12 1.68 3.07
C ALA A 26 11.44 2.01 2.36
N LEU A 27 12.35 2.69 3.04
CA LEU A 27 13.69 2.93 2.50
C LEU A 27 14.38 1.59 2.19
N LEU A 28 14.34 0.63 3.12
CA LEU A 28 14.89 -0.70 2.90
C LEU A 28 14.22 -1.43 1.73
N THR A 29 12.89 -1.40 1.66
CA THR A 29 12.15 -2.00 0.53
C THR A 29 12.52 -1.34 -0.79
N PHE A 30 12.67 -0.01 -0.81
CA PHE A 30 13.06 0.73 -1.99
C PHE A 30 14.49 0.38 -2.44
N LEU A 31 15.43 0.28 -1.50
CA LEU A 31 16.80 -0.15 -1.80
C LEU A 31 16.83 -1.59 -2.35
N ILE A 32 16.07 -2.51 -1.77
CA ILE A 32 15.93 -3.89 -2.26
C ILE A 32 15.41 -3.88 -3.70
N LEU A 33 14.34 -3.13 -3.97
CA LEU A 33 13.76 -2.99 -5.30
C LEU A 33 14.80 -2.52 -6.33
N LEU A 34 15.52 -1.43 -6.01
CA LEU A 34 16.54 -0.87 -6.91
C LEU A 34 17.72 -1.80 -7.12
N TRP A 35 18.06 -2.58 -6.11
CA TRP A 35 19.15 -3.55 -6.24
C TRP A 35 18.74 -4.74 -7.10
N LEU A 36 17.58 -5.34 -6.83
CA LEU A 36 17.07 -6.49 -7.57
C LEU A 36 16.87 -6.20 -9.06
N VAL A 37 16.31 -5.02 -9.40
CA VAL A 37 16.13 -4.66 -10.82
C VAL A 37 17.44 -4.50 -11.56
N ARG A 38 18.55 -4.20 -10.85
CA ARG A 38 19.89 -4.07 -11.45
C ARG A 38 20.66 -5.39 -11.44
N LEU A 39 20.38 -6.27 -10.50
CA LEU A 39 21.10 -7.51 -10.27
C LEU A 39 20.62 -8.62 -11.21
N LEU A 40 19.31 -8.87 -11.24
CA LEU A 40 18.70 -9.93 -12.02
C LEU A 40 18.67 -9.59 -13.51
N LYS A 41 18.73 -10.59 -14.40
CA LYS A 41 18.39 -10.43 -15.80
C LYS A 41 16.93 -9.98 -15.95
N VAL A 42 16.57 -9.33 -17.05
CA VAL A 42 15.22 -8.76 -17.24
C VAL A 42 14.14 -9.83 -17.16
N ASP A 43 14.36 -10.99 -17.77
CA ASP A 43 13.44 -12.14 -17.72
C ASP A 43 13.32 -12.73 -16.30
N GLU A 44 14.43 -12.90 -15.57
CA GLU A 44 14.41 -13.35 -14.17
C GLU A 44 13.74 -12.35 -13.24
N TYR A 45 13.96 -11.05 -13.47
CA TYR A 45 13.28 -10.00 -12.73
C TYR A 45 11.77 -9.99 -13.06
N GLY A 46 11.40 -10.23 -14.31
CA GLY A 46 10.00 -10.41 -14.74
C GLY A 46 9.31 -11.55 -14.00
N VAL A 47 9.96 -12.71 -13.89
CA VAL A 47 9.46 -13.83 -13.09
C VAL A 47 9.36 -13.44 -11.60
N TYR A 48 10.39 -12.81 -11.04
CA TYR A 48 10.38 -12.40 -9.64
C TYR A 48 9.20 -11.49 -9.31
N VAL A 49 8.94 -10.44 -10.10
CA VAL A 49 7.82 -9.52 -9.82
C VAL A 49 6.46 -10.18 -10.02
N THR A 50 6.36 -11.16 -10.93
CA THR A 50 5.16 -11.98 -11.09
C THR A 50 4.92 -12.86 -9.86
N LEU A 51 5.95 -13.57 -9.37
CA LEU A 51 5.87 -14.37 -8.16
C LEU A 51 5.49 -13.53 -6.93
N VAL A 52 6.04 -12.31 -6.81
CA VAL A 52 5.62 -11.36 -5.74
C VAL A 52 4.15 -10.99 -5.89
N ALA A 53 3.67 -10.71 -7.11
CA ALA A 53 2.27 -10.37 -7.35
C ALA A 53 1.33 -11.55 -7.01
N GLU A 54 1.70 -12.75 -7.43
CA GLU A 54 0.95 -13.98 -7.13
C GLU A 54 0.95 -14.32 -5.64
N MET A 55 2.07 -14.10 -4.95
CA MET A 55 2.13 -14.22 -3.50
C MET A 55 1.15 -13.24 -2.82
N GLU A 56 1.11 -11.98 -3.25
CA GLU A 56 0.18 -10.99 -2.70
C GLU A 56 -1.28 -11.38 -2.95
N LEU A 57 -1.60 -11.87 -4.16
CA LEU A 57 -2.91 -12.43 -4.49
C LEU A 57 -3.23 -13.65 -3.63
N GLY A 58 -2.29 -14.57 -3.50
CA GLY A 58 -2.44 -15.79 -2.70
C GLY A 58 -2.71 -15.49 -1.22
N ILE A 59 -1.97 -14.54 -0.63
CA ILE A 59 -2.20 -14.08 0.75
C ILE A 59 -3.59 -13.45 0.89
N ALA A 60 -4.02 -12.67 -0.09
CA ALA A 60 -5.33 -12.04 -0.09
C ALA A 60 -6.46 -13.07 -0.22
N LEU A 61 -6.31 -14.06 -1.13
CA LEU A 61 -7.27 -15.15 -1.34
C LEU A 61 -7.33 -16.10 -0.13
N ALA A 62 -6.20 -16.48 0.45
CA ALA A 62 -6.14 -17.32 1.63
C ALA A 62 -6.53 -16.62 2.93
N GLY A 63 -6.72 -15.29 2.91
CA GLY A 63 -7.00 -14.49 4.11
C GLY A 63 -8.37 -14.73 4.75
N ILE A 64 -9.37 -15.20 4.00
CA ILE A 64 -10.75 -15.58 4.42
C ILE A 64 -11.38 -14.55 5.39
N GLY A 65 -11.00 -13.29 5.33
CA GLY A 65 -11.52 -12.25 6.20
C GLY A 65 -10.97 -12.23 7.63
N LEU A 66 -9.99 -13.07 7.97
CA LEU A 66 -9.42 -13.17 9.32
C LEU A 66 -8.78 -11.87 9.80
N SER A 67 -8.19 -11.08 8.90
CA SER A 67 -7.61 -9.77 9.24
C SER A 67 -8.68 -8.78 9.71
N TRP A 68 -9.88 -8.78 9.11
CA TRP A 68 -10.99 -7.93 9.55
C TRP A 68 -11.59 -8.40 10.86
N LEU A 69 -11.72 -9.73 11.04
CA LEU A 69 -12.16 -10.32 12.30
C LEU A 69 -11.21 -9.89 13.43
N SER A 70 -9.92 -10.04 13.20
CA SER A 70 -8.88 -9.64 14.15
C SER A 70 -8.93 -8.14 14.46
N GLY A 71 -8.95 -7.29 13.44
CA GLY A 71 -8.99 -5.82 13.61
C GLY A 71 -10.19 -5.33 14.41
N ARG A 72 -11.35 -6.00 14.27
CA ARG A 72 -12.58 -5.65 15.00
C ARG A 72 -12.60 -6.17 16.44
N TYR A 73 -12.20 -7.42 16.66
CA TYR A 73 -12.44 -8.09 17.94
C TYR A 73 -11.23 -8.14 18.87
N LEU A 74 -10.00 -8.15 18.39
CA LEU A 74 -8.83 -8.16 19.28
C LEU A 74 -8.75 -6.97 20.23
N PRO A 75 -9.06 -5.72 19.82
CA PRO A 75 -9.09 -4.61 20.75
C PRO A 75 -10.13 -4.78 21.86
N GLU A 76 -11.30 -5.35 21.55
CA GLU A 76 -12.37 -5.63 22.50
C GLU A 76 -11.95 -6.71 23.52
N TYR A 77 -11.37 -7.82 23.02
CA TYR A 77 -10.80 -8.87 23.87
C TYR A 77 -9.68 -8.36 24.77
N ARG A 78 -8.83 -7.48 24.25
CA ARG A 78 -7.75 -6.90 25.05
C ARG A 78 -8.23 -6.04 26.20
N LEU A 79 -9.36 -5.34 26.04
CA LEU A 79 -9.93 -4.46 27.08
C LEU A 79 -10.72 -5.23 28.13
N HIS A 80 -11.42 -6.28 27.73
CA HIS A 80 -12.44 -6.90 28.58
C HIS A 80 -12.16 -8.37 28.91
N ALA A 81 -11.51 -9.12 28.00
CA ALA A 81 -11.33 -10.56 28.16
C ALA A 81 -10.19 -10.91 29.14
N PRO A 82 -10.29 -12.06 29.83
CA PRO A 82 -9.15 -12.64 30.52
C PRO A 82 -7.99 -12.91 29.57
N GLY A 83 -6.73 -12.76 30.03
CA GLY A 83 -5.54 -12.94 29.21
C GLY A 83 -5.49 -14.30 28.51
N ARG A 84 -6.01 -15.37 29.14
CA ARG A 84 -6.14 -16.71 28.53
C ARG A 84 -7.08 -16.71 27.33
N ALA A 85 -8.21 -16.01 27.39
CA ALA A 85 -9.17 -15.94 26.29
C ALA A 85 -8.60 -15.16 25.10
N LEU A 86 -7.90 -14.05 25.36
CA LEU A 86 -7.18 -13.29 24.35
C LEU A 86 -6.10 -14.15 23.65
N ALA A 87 -5.28 -14.86 24.43
CA ALA A 87 -4.24 -15.72 23.89
C ALA A 87 -4.84 -16.85 23.04
N LYS A 88 -5.92 -17.49 23.52
CA LYS A 88 -6.65 -18.52 22.77
C LYS A 88 -7.12 -17.98 21.41
N LEU A 89 -7.73 -16.79 21.38
CA LEU A 89 -8.17 -16.17 20.14
C LEU A 89 -7.00 -15.90 19.18
N CYS A 90 -5.89 -15.33 19.67
CA CYS A 90 -4.70 -15.05 18.84
C CYS A 90 -4.15 -16.34 18.20
N TYR A 91 -3.99 -17.41 18.97
CA TYR A 91 -3.49 -18.69 18.44
C TYR A 91 -4.50 -19.37 17.50
N GLN A 92 -5.79 -19.28 17.77
CA GLN A 92 -6.81 -19.80 16.86
C GLN A 92 -6.81 -19.06 15.52
N LEU A 93 -6.72 -17.73 15.52
CA LEU A 93 -6.63 -16.94 14.30
C LEU A 93 -5.36 -17.28 13.50
N LEU A 94 -4.23 -17.45 14.17
CA LEU A 94 -2.99 -17.84 13.53
C LEU A 94 -3.07 -19.25 12.94
N LEU A 95 -3.68 -20.19 13.65
CA LEU A 95 -3.91 -21.57 13.17
C LEU A 95 -4.82 -21.58 11.95
N TRP A 96 -5.94 -20.85 11.98
CA TRP A 96 -6.86 -20.78 10.84
C TRP A 96 -6.19 -20.16 9.61
N GLN A 97 -5.37 -19.12 9.81
CA GLN A 97 -4.59 -18.52 8.73
C GLN A 97 -3.56 -19.49 8.17
N ALA A 98 -2.88 -20.24 9.03
CA ALA A 98 -1.91 -21.25 8.60
C ALA A 98 -2.57 -22.38 7.80
N LEU A 99 -3.71 -22.90 8.28
CA LEU A 99 -4.49 -23.92 7.56
C LEU A 99 -4.98 -23.41 6.21
N ALA A 100 -5.51 -22.19 6.14
CA ALA A 100 -5.97 -21.60 4.89
C ALA A 100 -4.84 -21.42 3.88
N LEU A 101 -3.67 -20.92 4.32
CA LEU A 101 -2.49 -20.82 3.46
C LEU A 101 -1.98 -22.19 3.01
N LEU A 102 -1.88 -23.17 3.91
CA LEU A 102 -1.44 -24.53 3.56
C LEU A 102 -2.39 -25.19 2.55
N THR A 103 -3.70 -25.04 2.74
CA THR A 103 -4.70 -25.56 1.79
C THR A 103 -4.57 -24.88 0.41
N PHE A 104 -4.38 -23.55 0.40
CA PHE A 104 -4.18 -22.79 -0.83
C PHE A 104 -2.87 -23.21 -1.54
N ILE A 105 -1.78 -23.36 -0.81
CA ILE A 105 -0.48 -23.80 -1.35
C ILE A 105 -0.56 -25.24 -1.86
N ALA A 106 -1.27 -26.14 -1.17
CA ALA A 106 -1.47 -27.51 -1.64
C ALA A 106 -2.21 -27.53 -2.98
N LEU A 107 -3.21 -26.65 -3.16
CA LEU A 107 -3.90 -26.49 -4.44
C LEU A 107 -2.96 -25.93 -5.52
N LEU A 108 -2.18 -24.88 -5.20
CA LEU A 108 -1.20 -24.32 -6.16
C LEU A 108 -0.14 -25.35 -6.54
N PHE A 109 0.35 -26.14 -5.58
CA PHE A 109 1.32 -27.20 -5.84
C PHE A 109 0.75 -28.28 -6.77
N ALA A 110 -0.50 -28.70 -6.57
CA ALA A 110 -1.16 -29.66 -7.42
C ALA A 110 -1.38 -29.17 -8.85
N LEU A 111 -1.46 -27.85 -9.05
CA LEU A 111 -1.66 -27.21 -10.35
C LEU A 111 -0.35 -26.66 -10.96
N LEU A 112 0.79 -26.80 -10.25
CA LEU A 112 2.03 -26.10 -10.58
C LEU A 112 2.55 -26.47 -11.98
N ASP A 113 2.57 -27.75 -12.32
CA ASP A 113 3.07 -28.21 -13.61
C ASP A 113 2.22 -27.69 -14.77
N ASN A 114 0.88 -27.74 -14.61
CA ASN A 114 -0.05 -27.22 -15.60
C ASN A 114 0.10 -25.70 -15.76
N TYR A 115 0.22 -24.99 -14.65
CA TYR A 115 0.43 -23.54 -14.64
C TYR A 115 1.73 -23.14 -15.33
N LEU A 116 2.86 -23.76 -14.99
CA LEU A 116 4.15 -23.44 -15.56
C LEU A 116 4.24 -23.78 -17.05
N THR A 117 3.59 -24.85 -17.48
CA THR A 117 3.50 -25.21 -18.89
C THR A 117 2.65 -24.19 -19.66
N TRP A 118 1.49 -23.80 -19.11
CA TRP A 118 0.61 -22.81 -19.70
C TRP A 118 1.24 -21.41 -19.75
N ALA A 119 1.99 -21.03 -18.72
CA ALA A 119 2.67 -19.74 -18.62
C ALA A 119 4.05 -19.71 -19.34
N GLU A 120 4.48 -20.81 -19.96
CA GLU A 120 5.80 -20.96 -20.59
C GLU A 120 6.98 -20.72 -19.62
N LEU A 121 6.80 -21.05 -18.35
CA LEU A 121 7.75 -20.81 -17.25
C LEU A 121 8.41 -22.10 -16.73
N THR A 122 8.39 -23.20 -17.47
CA THR A 122 8.91 -24.51 -17.02
C THR A 122 10.37 -24.46 -16.56
N ARG A 123 11.18 -23.59 -17.15
CA ARG A 123 12.58 -23.35 -16.74
C ARG A 123 12.72 -22.76 -15.34
N PHE A 124 11.67 -22.16 -14.80
CA PHE A 124 11.64 -21.55 -13.47
C PHE A 124 10.90 -22.41 -12.44
N TYR A 125 10.76 -23.71 -12.70
CA TYR A 125 10.06 -24.63 -11.79
C TYR A 125 10.60 -24.56 -10.36
N THR A 126 11.92 -24.72 -10.19
CA THR A 126 12.55 -24.73 -8.86
C THR A 126 12.40 -23.40 -8.12
N PRO A 127 12.68 -22.21 -8.70
CA PRO A 127 12.40 -20.94 -8.05
C PRO A 127 10.94 -20.78 -7.64
N THR A 128 9.98 -21.15 -8.49
CA THR A 128 8.54 -21.06 -8.20
C THR A 128 8.14 -21.99 -7.05
N LEU A 129 8.65 -23.21 -7.03
CA LEU A 129 8.42 -24.16 -5.95
C LEU A 129 8.91 -23.61 -4.59
N VAL A 130 10.12 -23.07 -4.54
CA VAL A 130 10.67 -22.45 -3.31
C VAL A 130 9.84 -21.23 -2.93
N TYR A 131 9.31 -20.50 -3.91
CA TYR A 131 8.49 -19.31 -3.65
C TYR A 131 7.14 -19.64 -3.00
N LEU A 132 6.60 -20.86 -3.16
CA LEU A 132 5.46 -21.32 -2.37
C LEU A 132 5.80 -21.35 -0.86
N GLY A 133 7.04 -21.66 -0.52
CA GLY A 133 7.55 -21.53 0.85
C GLY A 133 7.60 -20.08 1.33
N VAL A 134 8.03 -19.15 0.46
CA VAL A 134 8.00 -17.70 0.77
C VAL A 134 6.56 -17.25 1.00
N LEU A 135 5.61 -17.68 0.15
CA LEU A 135 4.17 -17.37 0.31
C LEU A 135 3.65 -17.81 1.68
N LEU A 136 3.98 -19.01 2.14
CA LEU A 136 3.59 -19.50 3.46
C LEU A 136 4.15 -18.65 4.59
N ILE A 137 5.47 -18.49 4.60
CA ILE A 137 6.20 -17.85 5.71
C ILE A 137 5.91 -16.35 5.75
N GLU A 138 5.95 -15.66 4.61
CA GLU A 138 5.64 -14.23 4.55
C GLU A 138 4.14 -13.98 4.76
N GLY A 139 3.26 -14.85 4.26
CA GLY A 139 1.82 -14.76 4.51
C GLY A 139 1.48 -14.84 5.98
N LEU A 140 2.05 -15.81 6.72
CA LEU A 140 1.94 -15.89 8.17
C LEU A 140 2.58 -14.70 8.87
N GLY A 141 3.75 -14.27 8.41
CA GLY A 141 4.46 -13.11 8.95
C GLY A 141 3.67 -11.82 8.81
N ARG A 142 3.08 -11.54 7.64
CA ARG A 142 2.22 -10.38 7.40
C ARG A 142 0.96 -10.44 8.27
N PHE A 143 0.29 -11.58 8.30
CA PHE A 143 -0.88 -11.77 9.16
C PHE A 143 -0.55 -11.51 10.63
N LEU A 144 0.56 -12.04 11.13
CA LEU A 144 0.99 -11.84 12.50
C LEU A 144 1.31 -10.37 12.80
N ARG A 145 2.01 -9.69 11.91
CA ARG A 145 2.36 -8.27 12.07
C ARG A 145 1.14 -7.36 12.00
N GLU A 146 0.32 -7.51 10.96
CA GLU A 146 -0.74 -6.56 10.62
C GLU A 146 -2.06 -6.89 11.31
N ALA A 147 -2.42 -8.17 11.39
CA ALA A 147 -3.68 -8.61 11.94
C ALA A 147 -3.63 -8.93 13.45
N LEU A 148 -2.47 -9.26 14.03
CA LEU A 148 -2.39 -9.54 15.46
C LEU A 148 -1.63 -8.45 16.24
N LEU A 149 -0.39 -8.12 15.86
CA LEU A 149 0.43 -7.18 16.64
C LEU A 149 -0.09 -5.74 16.58
N VAL A 150 -0.54 -5.27 15.43
CA VAL A 150 -1.04 -3.88 15.27
C VAL A 150 -2.32 -3.65 16.07
N PRO A 151 -3.38 -4.48 15.99
CA PRO A 151 -4.59 -4.31 16.82
C PRO A 151 -4.32 -4.44 18.32
N LEU A 152 -3.33 -5.24 18.70
CA LEU A 152 -2.87 -5.34 20.09
C LEU A 152 -2.01 -4.14 20.53
N THR A 153 -1.88 -3.09 19.71
CA THR A 153 -1.04 -1.91 19.94
C THR A 153 0.46 -2.22 20.16
N LEU A 154 0.93 -3.37 19.62
CA LEU A 154 2.33 -3.80 19.63
C LEU A 154 3.05 -3.35 18.35
N GLN A 155 2.84 -2.11 17.95
CA GLN A 155 3.39 -1.55 16.71
C GLN A 155 4.93 -1.59 16.69
N GLY A 156 5.59 -1.46 17.85
CA GLY A 156 7.04 -1.62 17.98
C GLY A 156 7.51 -3.02 17.59
N ALA A 157 6.80 -4.06 18.02
CA ALA A 157 7.13 -5.45 17.69
C ALA A 157 6.94 -5.72 16.18
N ALA A 158 5.83 -5.27 15.60
CA ALA A 158 5.58 -5.39 14.17
C ALA A 158 6.67 -4.69 13.34
N ARG A 159 7.06 -3.47 13.74
CA ARG A 159 8.13 -2.70 13.11
C ARG A 159 9.49 -3.43 13.15
N TRP A 160 9.92 -3.88 14.31
CA TRP A 160 11.22 -4.54 14.44
C TRP A 160 11.31 -5.83 13.65
N SER A 161 10.22 -6.63 13.62
CA SER A 161 10.15 -7.82 12.77
C SER A 161 10.30 -7.47 11.28
N MET A 162 9.65 -6.40 10.82
CA MET A 162 9.70 -5.97 9.42
C MET A 162 11.08 -5.41 9.06
N ILE A 163 11.67 -4.57 9.91
CA ILE A 163 13.01 -4.02 9.70
C ILE A 163 14.06 -5.14 9.67
N LEU A 164 14.00 -6.09 10.62
CA LEU A 164 14.92 -7.22 10.66
C LEU A 164 14.84 -8.04 9.37
N ARG A 165 13.61 -8.40 8.93
CA ARG A 165 13.40 -9.13 7.66
C ARG A 165 14.04 -8.40 6.48
N GLN A 166 13.76 -7.12 6.33
CA GLN A 166 14.23 -6.34 5.18
C GLN A 166 15.73 -6.07 5.23
N SER A 167 16.29 -5.76 6.41
CA SER A 167 17.74 -5.58 6.57
C SER A 167 18.49 -6.89 6.31
N CYS A 168 17.95 -8.00 6.80
CA CYS A 168 18.51 -9.32 6.54
C CYS A 168 18.48 -9.64 5.04
N PHE A 169 17.34 -9.44 4.38
CA PHE A 169 17.22 -9.70 2.94
C PHE A 169 18.16 -8.82 2.12
N LEU A 170 18.23 -7.53 2.43
CA LEU A 170 19.16 -6.60 1.77
C LEU A 170 20.62 -7.05 1.94
N SER A 171 21.02 -7.42 3.15
CA SER A 171 22.39 -7.89 3.44
C SER A 171 22.72 -9.20 2.72
N LEU A 172 21.75 -10.11 2.63
CA LEU A 172 21.91 -11.39 1.93
C LEU A 172 22.02 -11.19 0.42
N ILE A 173 21.24 -10.29 -0.18
CA ILE A 173 21.36 -9.92 -1.60
C ILE A 173 22.75 -9.31 -1.86
N ALA A 174 23.21 -8.41 -0.99
CA ALA A 174 24.54 -7.81 -1.13
C ALA A 174 25.65 -8.88 -1.08
N GLY A 175 25.51 -9.88 -0.20
CA GLY A 175 26.41 -11.02 -0.13
C GLY A 175 26.40 -11.87 -1.40
N LEU A 176 25.24 -12.16 -1.97
CA LEU A 176 25.11 -12.89 -3.23
C LEU A 176 25.74 -12.14 -4.40
N ASP A 177 25.52 -10.82 -4.48
CA ASP A 177 26.10 -9.96 -5.50
C ASP A 177 27.65 -9.99 -5.43
N HIS A 178 28.21 -9.87 -4.24
CA HIS A 178 29.65 -9.95 -4.02
C HIS A 178 30.25 -11.33 -4.40
N LEU A 179 29.49 -12.41 -4.25
CA LEU A 179 29.87 -13.76 -4.65
C LEU A 179 29.62 -14.07 -6.13
N GLY A 180 29.03 -13.16 -6.90
CA GLY A 180 28.66 -13.38 -8.30
C GLY A 180 27.50 -14.35 -8.51
N LEU A 181 26.72 -14.64 -7.48
CA LEU A 181 25.59 -15.59 -7.49
C LEU A 181 24.25 -14.84 -7.71
N SER A 182 24.20 -14.01 -8.75
CA SER A 182 23.09 -13.09 -9.03
C SER A 182 22.01 -13.71 -9.94
N THR A 183 21.53 -14.90 -9.60
CA THR A 183 20.42 -15.57 -10.28
C THR A 183 19.17 -15.64 -9.42
N LEU A 184 18.00 -15.90 -10.02
CA LEU A 184 16.71 -15.89 -9.34
C LEU A 184 16.64 -16.88 -8.16
N LEU A 185 17.12 -18.10 -8.33
CA LEU A 185 16.98 -19.16 -7.32
C LEU A 185 17.66 -18.83 -5.97
N PRO A 186 18.95 -18.43 -5.91
CA PRO A 186 19.56 -17.98 -4.66
C PRO A 186 18.82 -16.83 -3.99
N ILE A 187 18.33 -15.85 -4.77
CA ILE A 187 17.58 -14.69 -4.23
C ILE A 187 16.30 -15.14 -3.55
N VAL A 188 15.55 -16.07 -4.14
CA VAL A 188 14.32 -16.63 -3.54
C VAL A 188 14.64 -17.37 -2.23
N TRP A 189 15.73 -18.13 -2.17
CA TRP A 189 16.17 -18.75 -0.92
C TRP A 189 16.53 -17.74 0.17
N MET A 190 17.19 -16.63 -0.20
CA MET A 190 17.52 -15.57 0.77
C MET A 190 16.27 -14.83 1.24
N GLU A 191 15.28 -14.63 0.36
CA GLU A 191 13.99 -14.07 0.75
C GLU A 191 13.23 -14.98 1.72
N LEU A 192 13.24 -16.29 1.48
CA LEU A 192 12.67 -17.28 2.40
C LEU A 192 13.33 -17.22 3.77
N ALA A 193 14.66 -17.24 3.82
CA ALA A 193 15.42 -17.16 5.06
C ALA A 193 15.15 -15.87 5.84
N ALA A 194 15.15 -14.73 5.16
CA ALA A 194 14.83 -13.44 5.77
C ALA A 194 13.39 -13.38 6.30
N SER A 195 12.44 -13.96 5.55
CA SER A 195 11.03 -14.05 5.96
C SER A 195 10.85 -14.94 7.18
N MET A 196 11.58 -16.05 7.28
CA MET A 196 11.60 -16.91 8.47
C MET A 196 12.10 -16.17 9.71
N LEU A 197 13.20 -15.43 9.61
CA LEU A 197 13.71 -14.61 10.72
C LEU A 197 12.69 -13.57 11.18
N GLY A 198 12.04 -12.89 10.22
CA GLY A 198 10.97 -11.93 10.52
C GLY A 198 9.79 -12.59 11.25
N LEU A 199 9.35 -13.77 10.80
CA LEU A 199 8.25 -14.51 11.41
C LEU A 199 8.61 -14.97 12.84
N ILE A 200 9.80 -15.55 13.03
CA ILE A 200 10.28 -16.02 14.34
C ILE A 200 10.31 -14.86 15.35
N LEU A 201 10.87 -13.71 14.96
CA LEU A 201 10.89 -12.55 15.85
C LEU A 201 9.48 -12.05 16.19
N ALA A 202 8.61 -11.93 15.19
CA ALA A 202 7.22 -11.48 15.40
C ALA A 202 6.46 -12.43 16.34
N PHE A 203 6.59 -13.74 16.13
CA PHE A 203 5.96 -14.76 16.96
C PHE A 203 6.51 -14.76 18.39
N GLY A 204 7.83 -14.66 18.57
CA GLY A 204 8.47 -14.57 19.88
C GLY A 204 7.99 -13.36 20.68
N LEU A 205 7.88 -12.19 20.04
CA LEU A 205 7.37 -10.96 20.65
C LEU A 205 5.88 -11.06 21.02
N LEU A 206 5.05 -11.66 20.14
CA LEU A 206 3.65 -11.94 20.46
C LEU A 206 3.53 -12.86 21.66
N ARG A 207 4.23 -14.01 21.65
CA ARG A 207 4.22 -15.00 22.73
C ARG A 207 4.65 -14.37 24.07
N ARG A 208 5.74 -13.58 24.07
CA ARG A 208 6.20 -12.87 25.26
C ARG A 208 5.14 -11.93 25.82
N HIS A 209 4.44 -11.17 24.95
CA HIS A 209 3.37 -10.27 25.35
C HIS A 209 2.17 -11.05 25.92
N LEU A 210 1.71 -12.09 25.23
CA LEU A 210 0.59 -12.90 25.72
C LEU A 210 0.89 -13.55 27.05
N ASN A 211 2.09 -14.07 27.26
CA ASN A 211 2.51 -14.64 28.53
C ASN A 211 2.50 -13.60 29.68
N SER A 212 2.86 -12.34 29.41
CA SER A 212 2.78 -11.27 30.41
C SER A 212 1.33 -10.91 30.81
N LEU A 213 0.36 -11.21 29.95
CA LEU A 213 -1.07 -10.95 30.22
C LEU A 213 -1.77 -12.14 30.92
N TYR A 214 -1.18 -13.34 30.91
CA TYR A 214 -1.76 -14.50 31.61
C TYR A 214 -1.92 -14.27 33.11
N ALA A 215 -1.05 -13.47 33.72
CA ALA A 215 -1.11 -13.13 35.16
C ALA A 215 -2.10 -12.00 35.49
N GLY A 216 -2.69 -11.37 34.47
CA GLY A 216 -3.64 -10.25 34.66
C GLY A 216 -5.08 -10.74 34.81
N THR A 217 -5.79 -10.15 35.78
CA THR A 217 -7.22 -10.40 36.00
C THR A 217 -8.05 -9.60 35.02
N GLY A 218 -8.52 -10.22 33.94
CA GLY A 218 -9.64 -9.69 33.15
C GLY A 218 -10.98 -9.80 33.89
N GLN A 219 -12.03 -9.22 33.35
CA GLN A 219 -13.37 -9.39 33.91
C GLN A 219 -13.79 -10.87 33.80
N LEU A 220 -13.94 -11.53 34.92
CA LEU A 220 -14.28 -12.96 35.00
C LEU A 220 -15.61 -13.31 34.33
N ASN A 221 -16.52 -12.35 34.20
CA ASN A 221 -17.87 -12.54 33.65
C ASN A 221 -18.02 -12.00 32.20
N TRP A 222 -16.93 -11.65 31.52
CA TRP A 222 -17.04 -11.21 30.12
C TRP A 222 -17.31 -12.37 29.17
N LEU A 223 -18.40 -12.26 28.41
CA LEU A 223 -18.79 -13.26 27.42
C LEU A 223 -18.32 -12.80 26.02
N PRO A 224 -17.64 -13.67 25.27
CA PRO A 224 -17.23 -13.35 23.92
C PRO A 224 -18.46 -13.20 23.00
N PRO A 225 -18.39 -12.31 21.99
CA PRO A 225 -19.41 -12.23 20.97
C PRO A 225 -19.62 -13.61 20.27
N PRO A 226 -20.85 -13.97 19.87
CA PRO A 226 -21.10 -15.24 19.22
C PRO A 226 -20.29 -15.39 17.93
N LEU A 227 -19.72 -16.56 17.69
CA LEU A 227 -18.82 -16.83 16.58
C LEU A 227 -19.47 -16.52 15.22
N SER A 228 -20.77 -16.79 15.08
CA SER A 228 -21.56 -16.49 13.87
C SER A 228 -21.60 -14.98 13.54
N ALA A 229 -21.68 -14.13 14.54
CA ALA A 229 -21.64 -12.67 14.35
C ALA A 229 -20.26 -12.21 13.89
N GLN A 230 -19.18 -12.80 14.47
CA GLN A 230 -17.82 -12.51 14.10
C GLN A 230 -17.56 -12.85 12.61
N TRP A 231 -17.91 -14.06 12.19
CA TRP A 231 -17.74 -14.50 10.81
C TRP A 231 -18.59 -13.73 9.81
N ARG A 232 -19.80 -13.34 10.17
CA ARG A 232 -20.67 -12.55 9.27
C ARG A 232 -20.04 -11.23 8.85
N VAL A 233 -19.35 -10.55 9.77
CA VAL A 233 -18.62 -9.32 9.47
C VAL A 233 -17.39 -9.63 8.60
N ALA A 234 -16.61 -10.64 8.98
CA ALA A 234 -15.39 -11.04 8.27
C ALA A 234 -15.68 -11.40 6.81
N ILE A 235 -16.68 -12.23 6.54
CA ILE A 235 -17.04 -12.67 5.19
C ILE A 235 -17.52 -11.50 4.32
N ARG A 236 -18.32 -10.58 4.84
CA ARG A 236 -18.78 -9.41 4.07
C ARG A 236 -17.62 -8.53 3.62
N MET A 237 -16.69 -8.26 4.52
CA MET A 237 -15.51 -7.46 4.20
C MET A 237 -14.56 -8.20 3.26
N TYR A 238 -14.44 -9.51 3.42
CA TYR A 238 -13.67 -10.35 2.52
C TYR A 238 -14.22 -10.35 1.10
N LEU A 239 -15.53 -10.47 0.91
CA LEU A 239 -16.18 -10.39 -0.40
C LEU A 239 -15.92 -9.03 -1.07
N ASN A 240 -16.02 -7.92 -0.33
CA ASN A 240 -15.64 -6.61 -0.86
C ASN A 240 -14.19 -6.57 -1.33
N HIS A 241 -13.30 -7.17 -0.55
CA HIS A 241 -11.87 -7.24 -0.91
C HIS A 241 -11.65 -8.07 -2.17
N LEU A 242 -12.27 -9.25 -2.29
CA LEU A 242 -12.17 -10.09 -3.48
C LEU A 242 -12.65 -9.38 -4.76
N LEU A 243 -13.77 -8.67 -4.68
CA LEU A 243 -14.28 -7.86 -5.79
C LEU A 243 -13.28 -6.78 -6.21
N THR A 244 -12.57 -6.21 -5.25
CA THR A 244 -11.54 -5.19 -5.51
C THR A 244 -10.29 -5.77 -6.16
N LEU A 245 -9.93 -7.02 -5.83
CA LEU A 245 -8.75 -7.67 -6.42
C LEU A 245 -8.84 -7.82 -7.94
N THR A 246 -10.05 -7.89 -8.52
CA THR A 246 -10.24 -8.07 -9.97
C THR A 246 -9.60 -6.98 -10.84
N TYR A 247 -9.46 -5.77 -10.31
CA TYR A 247 -8.77 -4.66 -10.97
C TYR A 247 -7.54 -4.17 -10.20
N SER A 248 -6.92 -5.08 -9.46
CA SER A 248 -5.69 -4.80 -8.72
C SER A 248 -4.45 -4.88 -9.64
N PRO A 249 -3.40 -4.11 -9.33
CA PRO A 249 -2.15 -4.18 -10.06
C PRO A 249 -1.53 -5.58 -10.06
N GLN A 250 -1.80 -6.40 -9.04
CA GLN A 250 -1.32 -7.77 -8.90
C GLN A 250 -1.88 -8.66 -10.02
N VAL A 251 -3.20 -8.64 -10.21
CA VAL A 251 -3.86 -9.40 -11.29
C VAL A 251 -3.30 -9.00 -12.65
N PHE A 252 -3.13 -7.70 -12.89
CA PHE A 252 -2.58 -7.24 -14.16
C PHE A 252 -1.10 -7.58 -14.36
N THR A 253 -0.29 -7.68 -13.30
CA THR A 253 1.10 -8.14 -13.44
C THR A 253 1.15 -9.56 -14.00
N THR A 254 0.33 -10.48 -13.46
CA THR A 254 0.22 -11.86 -13.94
C THR A 254 -0.37 -11.92 -15.36
N LEU A 255 -1.41 -11.13 -15.65
CA LEU A 255 -2.00 -11.08 -16.99
C LEU A 255 -1.01 -10.57 -18.05
N ILE A 256 -0.23 -9.52 -17.77
CA ILE A 256 0.78 -8.98 -18.67
C ILE A 256 1.88 -10.01 -18.95
N GLN A 257 2.34 -10.71 -17.92
CA GLN A 257 3.34 -11.77 -18.11
C GLN A 257 2.84 -12.81 -19.11
N TYR A 258 1.59 -13.19 -19.02
CA TYR A 258 0.99 -14.16 -19.92
C TYR A 258 0.70 -13.60 -21.33
N THR A 259 0.17 -12.38 -21.44
CA THR A 259 -0.30 -11.83 -22.73
C THR A 259 0.76 -11.10 -23.53
N VAL A 260 1.71 -10.44 -22.85
CA VAL A 260 2.75 -9.60 -23.47
C VAL A 260 4.15 -10.19 -23.29
N GLY A 261 4.39 -10.88 -22.17
CA GLY A 261 5.65 -11.55 -21.87
C GLY A 261 6.39 -11.01 -20.66
N LEU A 262 7.51 -11.66 -20.35
CA LEU A 262 8.29 -11.42 -19.11
C LEU A 262 8.93 -10.04 -19.05
N GLU A 263 9.40 -9.50 -20.17
CA GLU A 263 10.02 -8.16 -20.19
C GLU A 263 8.99 -7.07 -19.87
N ALA A 264 7.78 -7.20 -20.43
CA ALA A 264 6.67 -6.29 -20.13
C ALA A 264 6.22 -6.41 -18.66
N ALA A 265 6.18 -7.64 -18.13
CA ALA A 265 5.88 -7.88 -16.72
C ALA A 265 6.97 -7.29 -15.80
N ALA A 266 8.25 -7.39 -16.19
CA ALA A 266 9.36 -6.78 -15.47
C ALA A 266 9.22 -5.26 -15.38
N LEU A 267 8.96 -4.60 -16.49
CA LEU A 267 8.72 -3.15 -16.55
C LEU A 267 7.50 -2.75 -15.74
N PHE A 268 6.35 -3.42 -15.97
CA PHE A 268 5.10 -3.12 -15.26
C PHE A 268 5.26 -3.32 -13.74
N GLY A 269 5.86 -4.43 -13.32
CA GLY A 269 6.11 -4.74 -11.91
C GLY A 269 7.05 -3.73 -11.25
N PHE A 270 8.09 -3.27 -11.96
CA PHE A 270 8.98 -2.22 -11.48
C PHE A 270 8.23 -0.90 -11.25
N LEU A 271 7.46 -0.44 -12.24
CA LEU A 271 6.68 0.80 -12.15
C LEU A 271 5.56 0.71 -11.12
N ARG A 272 4.89 -0.45 -11.04
CA ARG A 272 3.92 -0.76 -9.97
C ARG A 272 4.55 -0.62 -8.59
N ASN A 273 5.73 -1.17 -8.37
CA ASN A 273 6.43 -1.06 -7.10
C ASN A 273 6.77 0.40 -6.75
N LEU A 274 7.16 1.22 -7.74
CA LEU A 274 7.35 2.67 -7.53
C LEU A 274 6.04 3.37 -7.15
N GLN A 275 4.93 3.04 -7.83
CA GLN A 275 3.60 3.54 -7.51
C GLN A 275 3.18 3.16 -6.08
N GLU A 276 3.37 1.91 -5.69
CA GLU A 276 3.05 1.45 -4.34
C GLU A 276 3.87 2.15 -3.27
N GLN A 277 5.16 2.39 -3.51
CA GLN A 277 5.98 3.17 -2.60
C GLN A 277 5.45 4.60 -2.46
N ALA A 278 5.15 5.28 -3.56
CA ALA A 278 4.53 6.59 -3.50
C ALA A 278 3.19 6.56 -2.74
N GLY A 279 2.32 5.60 -3.05
CA GLY A 279 1.00 5.42 -2.43
C GLY A 279 1.05 5.19 -0.91
N ARG A 280 2.03 4.44 -0.43
CA ARG A 280 2.21 4.16 1.02
C ARG A 280 2.50 5.40 1.86
N TYR A 281 3.05 6.46 1.25
CA TYR A 281 3.40 7.71 1.94
C TYR A 281 2.37 8.82 1.76
N LEU A 282 1.34 8.59 0.96
CA LEU A 282 0.27 9.58 0.85
C LEU A 282 -0.43 9.77 2.19
N PRO A 283 -0.78 11.01 2.55
CA PRO A 283 -1.53 11.31 3.76
C PRO A 283 -2.81 10.49 3.93
N SER A 284 -3.54 10.18 2.86
CA SER A 284 -4.72 9.30 2.90
C SER A 284 -4.42 7.91 3.47
N THR A 285 -3.24 7.38 3.19
CA THR A 285 -2.82 6.05 3.65
C THR A 285 -2.14 6.11 5.03
N LEU A 286 -1.22 7.07 5.22
CA LEU A 286 -0.49 7.24 6.48
C LEU A 286 -1.39 7.69 7.62
N MET A 287 -2.23 8.68 7.34
CA MET A 287 -3.07 9.30 8.36
C MET A 287 -4.32 8.47 8.67
N LEU A 288 -4.71 7.53 7.81
CA LEU A 288 -5.91 6.74 8.03
C LEU A 288 -5.85 5.99 9.36
N SER A 289 -4.74 5.37 9.68
CA SER A 289 -4.54 4.66 10.96
C SER A 289 -4.60 5.58 12.19
N ILE A 290 -4.28 6.88 12.00
CA ILE A 290 -4.26 7.89 13.06
C ILE A 290 -5.56 8.68 13.08
N ILE A 291 -6.09 9.02 11.91
CA ILE A 291 -7.27 9.88 11.74
C ILE A 291 -8.57 9.10 11.90
N MET A 292 -8.61 7.83 11.46
CA MET A 292 -9.81 7.00 11.51
C MET A 292 -10.48 6.97 12.90
N PRO A 293 -9.74 6.74 14.00
CA PRO A 293 -10.34 6.81 15.34
C PRO A 293 -10.91 8.19 15.69
N LYS A 294 -10.26 9.28 15.20
CA LYS A 294 -10.76 10.65 15.42
C LYS A 294 -11.98 10.96 14.58
N LEU A 295 -12.02 10.47 13.32
CA LEU A 295 -13.20 10.61 12.45
C LEU A 295 -14.41 9.91 13.08
N VAL A 296 -14.22 8.69 13.56
CA VAL A 296 -15.28 7.95 14.27
C VAL A 296 -15.71 8.70 15.53
N ALA A 297 -14.75 9.12 16.36
CA ALA A 297 -15.05 9.84 17.60
C ALA A 297 -15.77 11.15 17.33
N SER A 298 -15.34 11.95 16.35
CA SER A 298 -16.01 13.21 15.99
C SER A 298 -17.42 12.99 15.43
N PHE A 299 -17.62 11.92 14.68
CA PHE A 299 -18.92 11.56 14.14
C PHE A 299 -19.90 11.17 15.27
N VAL A 300 -19.45 10.34 16.22
CA VAL A 300 -20.26 9.84 17.34
C VAL A 300 -20.51 10.94 18.40
N SER A 301 -19.55 11.84 18.62
CA SER A 301 -19.65 12.92 19.62
C SER A 301 -20.49 14.12 19.20
N GLY A 302 -21.26 14.02 18.09
CA GLY A 302 -22.21 15.04 17.64
C GLY A 302 -21.73 15.94 16.50
N GLY A 303 -20.51 15.76 15.97
CA GLY A 303 -20.02 16.49 14.79
C GLY A 303 -20.75 16.11 13.49
N GLY A 304 -21.37 14.93 13.47
CA GLY A 304 -22.23 14.47 12.40
C GLY A 304 -21.57 14.36 11.02
N PRO A 305 -22.40 14.19 9.96
CA PRO A 305 -21.91 14.02 8.58
C PRO A 305 -21.12 15.22 8.04
N ALA A 306 -21.43 16.45 8.48
CA ALA A 306 -20.78 17.66 8.00
C ALA A 306 -19.30 17.73 8.41
N GLU A 307 -18.99 17.37 9.65
CA GLU A 307 -17.61 17.34 10.12
C GLU A 307 -16.82 16.19 9.51
N LEU A 308 -17.45 15.01 9.35
CA LEU A 308 -16.86 13.87 8.65
C LEU A 308 -16.48 14.25 7.22
N ASN A 309 -17.39 14.91 6.49
CA ASN A 309 -17.15 15.39 5.12
C ASN A 309 -15.97 16.37 5.06
N ARG A 310 -15.92 17.34 5.96
CA ARG A 310 -14.84 18.33 6.00
C ARG A 310 -13.47 17.69 6.27
N ASN A 311 -13.41 16.75 7.21
CA ASN A 311 -12.17 16.06 7.56
C ASN A 311 -11.70 15.11 6.44
N ALA A 312 -12.62 14.43 5.76
CA ALA A 312 -12.32 13.59 4.60
C ALA A 312 -11.79 14.42 3.43
N ASN A 313 -12.42 15.55 3.09
CA ASN A 313 -11.93 16.47 2.06
C ASN A 313 -10.54 17.02 2.39
N LEU A 314 -10.28 17.38 3.65
CA LEU A 314 -8.96 17.84 4.09
C LEU A 314 -7.89 16.76 3.87
N ALA A 315 -8.15 15.53 4.28
CA ALA A 315 -7.23 14.41 4.08
C ALA A 315 -7.00 14.11 2.59
N GLY A 316 -8.06 14.20 1.77
CA GLY A 316 -8.00 14.04 0.32
C GLY A 316 -7.14 15.12 -0.35
N LYS A 317 -7.35 16.39 0.02
CA LYS A 317 -6.53 17.50 -0.48
C LYS A 317 -5.06 17.39 -0.05
N LEU A 318 -4.78 16.99 1.18
CA LEU A 318 -3.41 16.75 1.64
C LEU A 318 -2.72 15.63 0.84
N SER A 319 -3.45 14.58 0.51
CA SER A 319 -2.92 13.48 -0.30
C SER A 319 -2.61 13.95 -1.73
N LEU A 320 -3.50 14.71 -2.33
CA LEU A 320 -3.26 15.27 -3.66
C LEU A 320 -2.16 16.34 -3.63
N PHE A 321 -2.09 17.16 -2.59
CA PHE A 321 -0.99 18.12 -2.42
C PHE A 321 0.38 17.46 -2.44
N THR A 322 0.49 16.25 -1.89
CA THR A 322 1.74 15.45 -1.89
C THR A 322 1.94 14.71 -3.21
N LEU A 323 0.86 14.23 -3.85
CA LEU A 323 0.93 13.42 -5.06
C LEU A 323 1.16 14.27 -6.32
N MET A 324 0.56 15.45 -6.41
CA MET A 324 0.60 16.28 -7.62
C MET A 324 2.01 16.68 -8.07
N PRO A 325 2.97 17.03 -7.20
CA PRO A 325 4.35 17.21 -7.62
C PRO A 325 4.97 15.96 -8.24
N LEU A 326 4.65 14.77 -7.72
CA LEU A 326 5.14 13.51 -8.28
C LEU A 326 4.57 13.25 -9.68
N VAL A 327 3.31 13.62 -9.91
CA VAL A 327 2.70 13.58 -11.26
C VAL A 327 3.43 14.52 -12.21
N ALA A 328 3.69 15.78 -11.81
CA ALA A 328 4.43 16.74 -12.61
C ALA A 328 5.86 16.26 -12.93
N LEU A 329 6.56 15.72 -11.93
CA LEU A 329 7.90 15.16 -12.09
C LEU A 329 7.91 13.94 -13.02
N SER A 330 6.91 13.08 -12.93
CA SER A 330 6.79 11.92 -13.82
C SER A 330 6.52 12.34 -15.27
N ALA A 331 5.77 13.42 -15.47
CA ALA A 331 5.52 13.97 -16.81
C ALA A 331 6.76 14.61 -17.42
N LEU A 332 7.57 15.28 -16.60
CA LEU A 332 8.72 16.06 -17.04
C LEU A 332 9.99 15.22 -17.18
N ALA A 333 10.26 14.39 -16.18
CA ALA A 333 11.50 13.67 -16.00
C ALA A 333 11.30 12.16 -15.83
N GLY A 334 10.17 11.62 -16.31
CA GLY A 334 9.82 10.20 -16.14
C GLY A 334 10.85 9.26 -16.74
N ASP A 335 11.29 9.51 -17.98
CA ASP A 335 12.27 8.66 -18.66
C ASP A 335 13.63 8.65 -17.95
N PRO A 336 14.28 9.80 -17.68
CA PRO A 336 15.53 9.79 -16.93
C PRO A 336 15.38 9.23 -15.51
N LEU A 337 14.24 9.41 -14.84
CA LEU A 337 13.99 8.83 -13.51
C LEU A 337 13.91 7.30 -13.59
N VAL A 338 13.12 6.74 -14.52
CA VAL A 338 13.00 5.30 -14.69
C VAL A 338 14.34 4.69 -15.09
N SER A 339 15.05 5.29 -16.05
CA SER A 339 16.37 4.86 -16.47
C SER A 339 17.37 4.88 -15.32
N LEU A 340 17.46 5.97 -14.58
CA LEU A 340 18.35 6.09 -13.42
C LEU A 340 18.05 5.04 -12.35
N LEU A 341 16.77 4.88 -11.99
CA LEU A 341 16.36 3.95 -10.93
C LEU A 341 16.56 2.50 -11.35
N SER A 342 16.30 2.16 -12.61
CA SER A 342 16.48 0.80 -13.14
C SER A 342 17.92 0.47 -13.54
N GLY A 343 18.84 1.43 -13.46
CA GLY A 343 20.23 1.25 -13.94
C GLY A 343 20.34 1.16 -15.47
N GLY A 344 19.50 1.91 -16.19
CA GLY A 344 19.48 1.96 -17.66
C GLY A 344 18.69 0.84 -18.35
N ARG A 345 18.06 -0.05 -17.58
CA ARG A 345 17.36 -1.23 -18.16
C ARG A 345 16.04 -0.90 -18.83
N PHE A 346 15.30 0.06 -18.29
CA PHE A 346 14.00 0.50 -18.81
C PHE A 346 14.12 1.93 -19.31
N THR A 347 14.33 2.07 -20.61
CA THR A 347 14.35 3.36 -21.31
C THR A 347 13.00 3.61 -21.97
N ASN A 348 12.67 4.87 -22.26
CA ASN A 348 11.42 5.29 -22.93
C ASN A 348 10.14 4.83 -22.21
N SER A 349 10.18 4.74 -20.89
CA SER A 349 9.07 4.25 -20.06
C SER A 349 8.49 5.31 -19.11
N GLY A 350 8.91 6.56 -19.25
CA GLY A 350 8.46 7.66 -18.38
C GLY A 350 6.97 7.92 -18.46
N TRP A 351 6.38 7.79 -19.64
CA TRP A 351 4.94 7.95 -19.82
C TRP A 351 4.14 6.87 -19.06
N LEU A 352 4.65 5.64 -19.00
CA LEU A 352 4.03 4.58 -18.19
C LEU A 352 4.10 4.93 -16.70
N LEU A 353 5.23 5.47 -16.23
CA LEU A 353 5.33 5.98 -14.85
C LEU A 353 4.30 7.08 -14.59
N LEU A 354 4.16 8.03 -15.50
CA LEU A 354 3.12 9.06 -15.41
C LEU A 354 1.73 8.42 -15.31
N GLY A 355 1.41 7.45 -16.16
CA GLY A 355 0.15 6.72 -16.10
C GLY A 355 -0.12 6.10 -14.72
N PHE A 356 0.88 5.46 -14.13
CA PHE A 356 0.80 4.91 -12.78
C PHE A 356 0.58 6.00 -11.70
N MET A 357 1.26 7.14 -11.80
CA MET A 357 1.08 8.25 -10.85
C MET A 357 -0.31 8.88 -11.00
N VAL A 358 -0.83 9.00 -12.22
CA VAL A 358 -2.20 9.47 -12.47
C VAL A 358 -3.24 8.47 -11.92
N ALA A 359 -3.04 7.16 -12.13
CA ALA A 359 -3.92 6.12 -11.58
C ALA A 359 -3.93 6.11 -10.03
N LEU A 360 -2.88 6.61 -9.39
CA LEU A 360 -2.81 6.76 -7.94
C LEU A 360 -3.75 7.86 -7.41
N ILE A 361 -4.17 8.81 -8.24
CA ILE A 361 -5.12 9.87 -7.85
C ILE A 361 -6.46 9.26 -7.38
N PRO A 362 -7.22 8.54 -8.22
CA PRO A 362 -8.47 7.93 -7.78
C PRO A 362 -8.28 6.87 -6.68
N LEU A 363 -7.16 6.14 -6.67
CA LEU A 363 -6.84 5.18 -5.63
C LEU A 363 -6.68 5.86 -4.26
N SER A 364 -5.98 6.99 -4.19
CA SER A 364 -5.79 7.74 -2.94
C SER A 364 -7.09 8.29 -2.36
N GLN A 365 -8.02 8.71 -3.22
CA GLN A 365 -9.33 9.20 -2.82
C GLN A 365 -10.26 8.06 -2.37
N ARG A 366 -10.17 6.89 -3.02
CA ARG A 366 -10.97 5.72 -2.68
C ARG A 366 -10.86 5.34 -1.21
N VAL A 367 -9.64 5.29 -0.67
CA VAL A 367 -9.38 4.92 0.73
C VAL A 367 -10.17 5.80 1.71
N LEU A 368 -10.29 7.10 1.40
CA LEU A 368 -11.03 8.05 2.23
C LEU A 368 -12.55 7.92 2.04
N ILE A 369 -13.00 7.81 0.80
CA ILE A 369 -14.43 7.67 0.45
C ILE A 369 -15.01 6.40 1.06
N GLU A 370 -14.28 5.28 0.98
CA GLU A 370 -14.64 4.01 1.62
C GLU A 370 -14.75 4.17 3.15
N SER A 371 -13.79 4.88 3.76
CA SER A 371 -13.82 5.17 5.19
C SER A 371 -15.05 5.98 5.59
N VAL A 372 -15.41 7.00 4.82
CA VAL A 372 -16.63 7.80 5.04
C VAL A 372 -17.88 6.94 4.95
N ALA A 373 -17.97 6.06 3.94
CA ALA A 373 -19.09 5.15 3.75
C ALA A 373 -19.25 4.19 4.95
N VAL A 374 -18.14 3.63 5.43
CA VAL A 374 -18.12 2.71 6.58
C VAL A 374 -18.53 3.43 7.88
N ILE A 375 -17.94 4.61 8.16
CA ILE A 375 -18.23 5.39 9.39
C ILE A 375 -19.69 5.84 9.42
N SER A 376 -20.25 6.23 8.27
CA SER A 376 -21.65 6.66 8.16
C SER A 376 -22.66 5.50 8.13
N GLY A 377 -22.22 4.26 8.29
CA GLY A 377 -23.09 3.07 8.30
C GLY A 377 -23.51 2.57 6.93
N HIS A 378 -22.89 3.04 5.86
CA HIS A 378 -23.22 2.71 4.48
C HIS A 378 -22.20 1.75 3.81
N ALA A 379 -21.56 0.87 4.56
CA ALA A 379 -20.55 -0.08 4.07
C ALA A 379 -21.01 -0.93 2.87
N ASN A 380 -22.31 -1.24 2.77
CA ASN A 380 -22.88 -1.99 1.64
C ASN A 380 -22.70 -1.26 0.29
N LEU A 381 -22.60 0.08 0.29
CA LEU A 381 -22.34 0.83 -0.94
C LEU A 381 -20.97 0.49 -1.52
N CYS A 382 -19.98 0.21 -0.66
CA CYS A 382 -18.64 -0.17 -1.11
C CYS A 382 -18.64 -1.50 -1.85
N VAL A 383 -19.45 -2.46 -1.39
CA VAL A 383 -19.62 -3.76 -2.06
C VAL A 383 -20.23 -3.56 -3.44
N TRP A 384 -21.34 -2.81 -3.53
CA TRP A 384 -21.99 -2.52 -4.81
C TRP A 384 -21.09 -1.72 -5.77
N ALA A 385 -20.34 -0.77 -5.26
CA ALA A 385 -19.38 -0.03 -6.08
C ALA A 385 -18.22 -0.92 -6.56
N ALA A 386 -17.77 -1.87 -5.75
CA ALA A 386 -16.69 -2.79 -6.14
C ALA A 386 -17.15 -3.77 -7.24
N THR A 387 -18.44 -4.12 -7.34
CA THR A 387 -18.94 -4.96 -8.43
C THR A 387 -18.77 -4.32 -9.80
N SER A 388 -18.74 -2.99 -9.89
CA SER A 388 -18.46 -2.32 -11.18
C SER A 388 -17.09 -2.67 -11.75
N GLY A 389 -16.13 -3.01 -10.90
CA GLY A 389 -14.81 -3.47 -11.32
C GLY A 389 -14.81 -4.84 -12.00
N LEU A 390 -15.83 -5.68 -11.76
CA LEU A 390 -15.95 -6.98 -12.44
C LEU A 390 -16.08 -6.84 -13.96
N LEU A 391 -16.54 -5.69 -14.46
CA LEU A 391 -16.64 -5.45 -15.90
C LEU A 391 -15.28 -5.27 -16.58
N ILE A 392 -14.24 -4.95 -15.80
CA ILE A 392 -12.91 -4.64 -16.34
C ILE A 392 -12.25 -5.90 -16.93
N LEU A 393 -12.33 -7.05 -16.25
CA LEU A 393 -11.74 -8.29 -16.74
C LEU A 393 -12.38 -8.79 -18.06
N PRO A 394 -13.73 -8.88 -18.18
CA PRO A 394 -14.34 -9.18 -19.48
C PRO A 394 -13.95 -8.21 -20.59
N CYS A 395 -13.88 -6.91 -20.30
CA CYS A 395 -13.42 -5.91 -21.26
C CYS A 395 -11.97 -6.17 -21.71
N TRP A 396 -11.11 -6.61 -20.80
CA TRP A 396 -9.74 -6.99 -21.11
C TRP A 396 -9.65 -8.03 -22.24
N PHE A 397 -10.47 -9.06 -22.17
CA PHE A 397 -10.49 -10.15 -23.18
C PHE A 397 -11.26 -9.76 -24.44
N LEU A 398 -12.37 -9.00 -24.32
CA LEU A 398 -13.21 -8.62 -25.45
C LEU A 398 -12.58 -7.58 -26.38
N PHE A 399 -11.81 -6.64 -25.82
CA PHE A 399 -11.20 -5.54 -26.58
C PHE A 399 -9.72 -5.73 -26.88
N ASP A 400 -9.19 -6.95 -26.71
CA ASP A 400 -7.79 -7.30 -26.98
C ASP A 400 -6.77 -6.40 -26.25
N TRP A 401 -7.15 -5.97 -25.06
CA TRP A 401 -6.33 -5.09 -24.21
C TRP A 401 -5.03 -5.76 -23.73
N GLY A 402 -4.95 -7.09 -23.87
CA GLY A 402 -3.79 -7.89 -23.48
C GLY A 402 -2.51 -7.61 -24.28
N LYS A 403 -2.57 -6.83 -25.38
CA LYS A 403 -1.40 -6.54 -26.22
C LYS A 403 -0.63 -5.29 -25.80
N SER A 404 -1.08 -4.56 -24.79
CA SER A 404 -0.48 -3.28 -24.40
C SER A 404 -0.30 -3.15 -22.89
N VAL A 405 0.86 -2.68 -22.44
CA VAL A 405 1.14 -2.35 -21.03
C VAL A 405 0.34 -1.14 -20.53
N TRP A 406 -0.19 -0.30 -21.43
CA TRP A 406 -0.99 0.88 -21.08
C TRP A 406 -2.39 0.55 -20.60
N MET A 407 -3.01 -0.46 -21.19
CA MET A 407 -4.40 -0.82 -20.88
C MET A 407 -4.61 -1.24 -19.43
N PRO A 408 -3.73 -2.03 -18.78
CA PRO A 408 -3.81 -2.33 -17.36
C PRO A 408 -3.78 -1.09 -16.48
N ILE A 409 -2.92 -0.12 -16.79
CA ILE A 409 -2.80 1.13 -16.02
C ILE A 409 -4.12 1.91 -16.09
N GLY A 410 -4.68 2.03 -17.30
CA GLY A 410 -5.99 2.64 -17.52
C GLY A 410 -7.11 1.89 -16.78
N ALA A 411 -7.11 0.56 -16.83
CA ALA A 411 -8.10 -0.28 -16.17
C ALA A 411 -8.06 -0.12 -14.63
N ILE A 412 -6.88 -0.07 -14.02
CA ILE A 412 -6.69 0.20 -12.59
C ILE A 412 -7.27 1.57 -12.24
N GLY A 413 -6.86 2.62 -12.98
CA GLY A 413 -7.33 3.99 -12.75
C GLY A 413 -8.85 4.11 -12.89
N LEU A 414 -9.43 3.56 -13.96
CA LEU A 414 -10.87 3.57 -14.23
C LEU A 414 -11.65 2.78 -13.17
N GLY A 415 -11.17 1.62 -12.73
CA GLY A 415 -11.82 0.83 -11.69
C GLY A 415 -11.97 1.60 -10.39
N HIS A 416 -10.91 2.27 -9.95
CA HIS A 416 -10.95 3.11 -8.75
C HIS A 416 -11.80 4.37 -8.96
N LEU A 417 -11.77 4.97 -10.15
CA LEU A 417 -12.57 6.14 -10.48
C LEU A 417 -14.07 5.81 -10.47
N LEU A 418 -14.48 4.71 -11.13
CA LEU A 418 -15.88 4.25 -11.15
C LEU A 418 -16.38 3.96 -9.72
N PHE A 419 -15.57 3.26 -8.93
CA PHE A 419 -15.88 3.04 -7.52
C PHE A 419 -16.15 4.37 -6.79
N ASN A 420 -15.25 5.35 -6.93
CA ASN A 420 -15.38 6.65 -6.29
C ASN A 420 -16.66 7.38 -6.75
N ILE A 421 -16.95 7.40 -8.04
CA ILE A 421 -18.15 8.05 -8.60
C ILE A 421 -19.41 7.43 -8.00
N ILE A 422 -19.52 6.08 -7.99
CA ILE A 422 -20.69 5.36 -7.49
C ILE A 422 -20.91 5.64 -6.00
N VAL A 423 -19.85 5.55 -5.20
CA VAL A 423 -19.96 5.77 -3.73
C VAL A 423 -20.28 7.23 -3.44
N VAL A 424 -19.60 8.20 -4.06
CA VAL A 424 -19.84 9.63 -3.85
C VAL A 424 -21.25 10.03 -4.28
N ALA A 425 -21.73 9.57 -5.44
CA ALA A 425 -23.09 9.87 -5.91
C ALA A 425 -24.17 9.38 -4.92
N ASN A 426 -23.96 8.22 -4.30
CA ASN A 426 -24.88 7.70 -3.30
C ASN A 426 -24.73 8.39 -1.93
N LEU A 427 -23.51 8.69 -1.48
CA LEU A 427 -23.27 9.43 -0.24
C LEU A 427 -23.77 10.87 -0.32
N SER A 428 -23.70 11.52 -1.48
CA SER A 428 -24.22 12.86 -1.66
C SER A 428 -25.74 12.93 -1.45
N LYS A 429 -26.47 11.89 -1.84
CA LYS A 429 -27.92 11.77 -1.62
C LYS A 429 -28.27 11.46 -0.15
N ARG A 430 -27.46 10.64 0.54
CA ARG A 430 -27.79 10.13 1.88
C ARG A 430 -27.29 11.02 3.03
N ILE A 431 -26.06 11.51 2.93
CA ILE A 431 -25.39 12.29 3.99
C ILE A 431 -24.94 13.68 3.50
N LYS A 432 -25.39 14.11 2.30
CA LYS A 432 -25.01 15.39 1.68
C LYS A 432 -23.48 15.54 1.54
N TYR A 433 -22.79 14.41 1.23
CA TYR A 433 -21.35 14.43 0.98
C TYR A 433 -21.03 15.30 -0.24
N LYS A 434 -20.09 16.24 -0.08
CA LYS A 434 -19.66 17.16 -1.15
C LYS A 434 -18.16 17.11 -1.31
N ILE A 435 -17.69 16.99 -2.53
CA ILE A 435 -16.27 17.10 -2.88
C ILE A 435 -15.92 18.60 -2.97
N ASP A 436 -14.76 18.97 -2.45
CA ASP A 436 -14.23 20.34 -2.59
C ASP A 436 -13.52 20.51 -3.94
N TRP A 437 -14.32 20.65 -4.99
CA TRP A 437 -13.82 20.86 -6.36
C TRP A 437 -12.94 22.13 -6.48
N ALA A 438 -13.23 23.18 -5.72
CA ALA A 438 -12.46 24.41 -5.75
C ALA A 438 -11.02 24.20 -5.22
N GLY A 439 -10.86 23.46 -4.12
CA GLY A 439 -9.55 23.11 -3.62
C GLY A 439 -8.78 22.16 -4.56
N LEU A 440 -9.48 21.20 -5.15
CA LEU A 440 -8.89 20.25 -6.11
C LEU A 440 -8.42 20.93 -7.39
N SER A 441 -9.23 21.81 -7.99
CA SER A 441 -8.86 22.55 -9.20
C SER A 441 -7.64 23.43 -8.98
N LYS A 442 -7.52 24.06 -7.81
CA LYS A 442 -6.33 24.85 -7.43
C LYS A 442 -5.06 24.00 -7.40
N LEU A 443 -5.13 22.78 -6.88
CA LEU A 443 -4.00 21.84 -6.87
C LEU A 443 -3.61 21.40 -8.29
N THR A 444 -4.61 21.10 -9.13
CA THR A 444 -4.39 20.74 -10.54
C THR A 444 -3.75 21.88 -11.32
N VAL A 445 -4.25 23.12 -11.15
CA VAL A 445 -3.65 24.30 -11.79
C VAL A 445 -2.21 24.52 -11.30
N SER A 446 -1.94 24.36 -10.00
CA SER A 446 -0.57 24.46 -9.46
C SER A 446 0.37 23.44 -10.09
N THR A 447 -0.12 22.23 -10.37
CA THR A 447 0.64 21.18 -11.04
C THR A 447 0.96 21.54 -12.49
N LEU A 448 -0.06 22.03 -13.23
CA LEU A 448 0.11 22.44 -14.63
C LEU A 448 1.08 23.62 -14.75
N VAL A 449 0.99 24.60 -13.85
CA VAL A 449 1.93 25.74 -13.83
C VAL A 449 3.35 25.27 -13.51
N ALA A 450 3.52 24.38 -12.55
CA ALA A 450 4.85 23.84 -12.21
C ALA A 450 5.45 23.06 -13.39
N TYR A 451 4.65 22.24 -14.05
CA TYR A 451 5.05 21.52 -15.25
C TYR A 451 5.44 22.49 -16.39
N SER A 452 4.55 23.43 -16.70
CA SER A 452 4.81 24.41 -17.78
C SER A 452 6.05 25.26 -17.50
N ALA A 453 6.22 25.75 -16.28
CA ALA A 453 7.41 26.52 -15.90
C ALA A 453 8.70 25.71 -16.07
N ALA A 454 8.68 24.42 -15.71
CA ALA A 454 9.84 23.55 -15.84
C ALA A 454 10.16 23.18 -17.31
N VAL A 455 9.13 23.11 -18.18
CA VAL A 455 9.32 22.90 -19.63
C VAL A 455 9.88 24.15 -20.31
N TRP A 456 9.43 25.35 -19.89
CA TRP A 456 9.81 26.61 -20.53
C TRP A 456 11.17 27.15 -20.04
N LEU A 457 11.64 26.73 -18.88
CA LEU A 457 12.96 27.11 -18.39
C LEU A 457 14.03 26.23 -19.06
N PRO A 458 14.96 26.83 -19.85
CA PRO A 458 16.00 26.09 -20.56
C PRO A 458 17.11 25.65 -19.59
N LEU A 459 16.78 24.70 -18.70
CA LEU A 459 17.76 24.19 -17.70
C LEU A 459 18.94 23.51 -18.34
N ASN A 460 18.76 22.93 -19.53
CA ASN A 460 19.87 22.32 -20.28
C ASN A 460 20.88 23.39 -20.72
N ASP A 461 20.41 24.53 -21.23
CA ASP A 461 21.29 25.63 -21.63
C ASP A 461 22.02 26.27 -20.42
N ILE A 462 21.32 26.35 -19.27
CA ILE A 462 21.91 26.85 -18.02
C ILE A 462 22.93 25.84 -17.45
N ALA A 463 22.63 24.55 -17.54
CA ALA A 463 23.51 23.49 -17.09
C ALA A 463 24.79 23.40 -17.97
N ASP A 464 24.66 23.62 -19.26
CA ASP A 464 25.79 23.69 -20.20
C ASP A 464 26.71 24.86 -19.92
N LEU A 465 26.17 26.04 -19.53
CA LEU A 465 26.92 27.24 -19.13
C LEU A 465 27.79 27.01 -17.89
N TRP A 466 27.41 26.06 -17.01
CA TRP A 466 28.15 25.82 -15.75
C TRP A 466 28.98 24.52 -15.77
N GLU A 467 29.18 23.89 -16.93
CA GLU A 467 29.81 22.55 -17.07
C GLU A 467 29.24 21.45 -16.15
N ILE A 468 28.14 21.73 -15.44
CA ILE A 468 27.48 20.84 -14.50
C ILE A 468 26.65 19.77 -15.24
N ALA A 469 26.31 20.04 -16.50
CA ALA A 469 25.58 19.13 -17.38
C ALA A 469 26.31 17.82 -17.68
N LYS A 470 27.61 17.77 -17.43
CA LYS A 470 28.38 16.51 -17.58
C LYS A 470 27.94 15.41 -16.60
N ILE A 471 27.12 15.74 -15.61
CA ILE A 471 26.62 14.81 -14.59
C ILE A 471 25.10 14.74 -14.65
N PRO A 472 24.52 13.78 -15.40
CA PRO A 472 23.07 13.71 -15.69
C PRO A 472 22.16 13.73 -14.46
N TRP A 473 22.62 13.18 -13.32
CA TRP A 473 21.82 13.15 -12.11
C TRP A 473 21.71 14.52 -11.42
N ILE A 474 22.67 15.44 -11.61
CA ILE A 474 22.57 16.79 -11.05
C ILE A 474 21.53 17.62 -11.80
N ALA A 475 21.52 17.56 -13.13
CA ALA A 475 20.49 18.22 -13.94
C ALA A 475 19.10 17.71 -13.57
N LEU A 476 18.94 16.40 -13.39
CA LEU A 476 17.71 15.79 -12.93
C LEU A 476 17.29 16.29 -11.54
N MET A 477 18.22 16.37 -10.58
CA MET A 477 17.93 16.90 -9.25
C MET A 477 17.51 18.38 -9.28
N LEU A 478 18.17 19.21 -10.09
CA LEU A 478 17.80 20.62 -10.25
C LEU A 478 16.41 20.76 -10.87
N GLN A 479 16.08 19.95 -11.87
CA GLN A 479 14.76 19.92 -12.49
C GLN A 479 13.67 19.50 -11.49
N CYS A 480 13.95 18.48 -10.68
CA CYS A 480 13.05 18.07 -9.59
C CYS A 480 12.85 19.18 -8.56
N LEU A 481 13.94 19.81 -8.10
CA LEU A 481 13.88 20.91 -7.13
C LEU A 481 13.11 22.11 -7.68
N LEU A 482 13.34 22.49 -8.92
CA LEU A 482 12.63 23.59 -9.58
C LEU A 482 11.12 23.29 -9.64
N THR A 483 10.74 22.11 -10.15
CA THR A 483 9.34 21.72 -10.28
C THR A 483 8.62 21.75 -8.93
N VAL A 484 9.23 21.17 -7.88
CA VAL A 484 8.66 21.18 -6.54
C VAL A 484 8.59 22.60 -5.97
N SER A 485 9.61 23.41 -6.18
CA SER A 485 9.66 24.80 -5.68
C SER A 485 8.56 25.66 -6.34
N VAL A 486 8.43 25.60 -7.66
CA VAL A 486 7.38 26.32 -8.39
C VAL A 486 6.00 25.85 -7.97
N TYR A 487 5.80 24.53 -7.81
CA TYR A 487 4.54 23.99 -7.30
C TYR A 487 4.19 24.55 -5.91
N LEU A 488 5.14 24.55 -4.99
CA LEU A 488 4.90 25.04 -3.63
C LEU A 488 4.65 26.55 -3.60
N LEU A 489 5.40 27.34 -4.38
CA LEU A 489 5.20 28.79 -4.50
C LEU A 489 3.84 29.13 -5.08
N PHE A 490 3.44 28.43 -6.14
CA PHE A 490 2.15 28.69 -6.77
C PHE A 490 0.99 28.21 -5.88
N ALA A 491 1.12 27.05 -5.22
CA ALA A 491 0.14 26.58 -4.24
C ALA A 491 0.05 27.54 -3.04
N TRP A 492 1.15 28.13 -2.63
CA TRP A 492 1.15 29.21 -1.62
C TRP A 492 0.36 30.43 -2.08
N TRP A 493 0.48 30.83 -3.32
CA TRP A 493 -0.25 31.96 -3.89
C TRP A 493 -1.75 31.68 -4.04
N VAL A 494 -2.14 30.55 -4.63
CA VAL A 494 -3.54 30.19 -4.95
C VAL A 494 -4.31 29.72 -3.71
N LYS A 495 -3.64 29.34 -2.63
CA LYS A 495 -4.22 28.89 -1.35
C LYS A 495 -5.28 27.79 -1.53
N PRO A 496 -4.88 26.53 -1.84
CA PRO A 496 -5.82 25.41 -2.02
C PRO A 496 -6.54 25.00 -0.73
N PHE A 497 -5.97 25.33 0.44
CA PHE A 497 -6.56 25.06 1.74
C PHE A 497 -7.26 26.29 2.31
N ALA A 498 -8.51 26.13 2.76
CA ALA A 498 -9.25 27.17 3.47
C ALA A 498 -8.58 27.54 4.80
N SER A 499 -8.86 28.76 5.34
CA SER A 499 -8.27 29.25 6.59
C SER A 499 -8.50 28.29 7.77
N VAL A 500 -9.71 27.75 7.87
CA VAL A 500 -10.08 26.77 8.90
C VAL A 500 -9.29 25.47 8.76
N GLU A 501 -9.04 25.01 7.54
CA GLU A 501 -8.27 23.80 7.29
C GLU A 501 -6.81 23.97 7.66
N ARG A 502 -6.21 25.11 7.33
CA ARG A 502 -4.84 25.47 7.69
C ARG A 502 -4.65 25.53 9.19
N SER A 503 -5.58 26.17 9.90
CA SER A 503 -5.58 26.20 11.37
C SER A 503 -5.61 24.80 11.98
N ARG A 504 -6.43 23.90 11.44
CA ARG A 504 -6.49 22.49 11.87
C ARG A 504 -5.19 21.73 11.62
N ILE A 505 -4.58 21.90 10.44
CA ILE A 505 -3.29 21.26 10.13
C ILE A 505 -2.21 21.75 11.09
N ASN A 506 -2.13 23.06 11.33
CA ASN A 506 -1.16 23.65 12.25
C ASN A 506 -1.35 23.15 13.69
N THR A 507 -2.61 23.00 14.14
CA THR A 507 -2.93 22.43 15.44
C THR A 507 -2.54 20.95 15.55
N LEU A 508 -2.78 20.17 14.50
CA LEU A 508 -2.42 18.75 14.46
C LEU A 508 -0.89 18.55 14.45
N ALA A 509 -0.17 19.39 13.68
CA ALA A 509 1.27 19.35 13.60
C ALA A 509 1.98 19.93 14.83
N ASN A 510 1.26 20.64 15.69
CA ASN A 510 1.79 21.45 16.81
C ASN A 510 2.92 22.40 16.35
N ARG A 511 2.88 22.82 15.10
CA ARG A 511 3.81 23.76 14.44
C ARG A 511 3.05 24.53 13.36
N ARG A 512 3.50 25.73 13.05
CA ARG A 512 2.98 26.49 11.89
C ARG A 512 3.55 25.90 10.61
N VAL A 513 2.91 24.86 10.09
CA VAL A 513 3.27 24.23 8.81
C VAL A 513 2.85 25.12 7.64
N PHE A 514 1.64 25.69 7.73
CA PHE A 514 1.16 26.69 6.78
C PHE A 514 1.23 28.07 7.42
N VAL A 515 2.18 28.88 6.97
CA VAL A 515 2.48 30.21 7.51
C VAL A 515 1.61 31.31 6.85
N TRP A 516 0.92 30.95 5.76
CA TRP A 516 0.07 31.90 4.99
C TRP A 516 -1.42 31.83 5.28
#